data_3fc21b9b3235e28e74f33e058f527076
#
_entry.id   3fc21b9b3235e28e74f33e058f527076
#
_cell.length_a   1.000
_cell.length_b   1.000
_cell.length_c   1.000
_cell.angle_alpha   90.00
_cell.angle_beta   90.00
_cell.angle_gamma   90.00
#
_symmetry.space_group_name_H-M   'P 1'
#
loop_
_entity.id
_entity.type
_entity.pdbx_description
1 polymer ?
#
loop_
_entity_poly.entity_id
_entity_poly.type
_entity_poly.pdbx_seq_one_letter_code
_entity_poly.pdbx_strand_id
1 'polypeptide(L)'
;MNTLMRKFIGLLLVAVAVGCTQLGTQPPEITNINGSQVLNGPETAAYLTTLYGRNFANCHHSESQPAFLCSGVVHRLTIKDPAERYKVWDPSPISLENGGVSFSYMRADTNFSHFGGAYQNGYIVYPVLEAPADKIHLQYMCSYPMDAWTQSRLQVCGPHANYPYHSNLCQYHNVTIAEQWVYVWTYPDPNAQHPIQQCGFDVSDGRNTLAGPAFRESLRARALLAATHPNYAQQVFHDHNEMIVKTWTPGQPNSLPILAFFYIAGYSEGLADAQYNQRDFYNSTHPKLVIPIIRLTPATSLNGRASFTYVEAEQVVKP
;
A
#
# COMPACT_ATOMS: atom_id res chain seq x y z
N MET A 1 61.68 -56.34 2.05
CA MET A 1 60.27 -56.58 2.36
C MET A 1 59.83 -55.46 3.27
N ASN A 2 59.35 -54.37 2.71
CA ASN A 2 58.97 -53.17 3.47
C ASN A 2 57.51 -52.84 3.16
N THR A 3 56.68 -52.96 4.16
CA THR A 3 55.26 -52.63 4.08
C THR A 3 55.07 -51.19 4.47
N LEU A 4 54.69 -50.32 3.49
CA LEU A 4 54.39 -48.93 3.70
C LEU A 4 52.91 -48.81 4.20
N MET A 5 52.78 -48.32 5.38
CA MET A 5 51.50 -48.02 6.02
C MET A 5 51.09 -46.58 5.62
N ARG A 6 50.12 -46.47 4.71
CA ARG A 6 49.51 -45.14 4.35
C ARG A 6 48.44 -44.77 5.36
N LYS A 7 48.70 -43.72 6.14
CA LYS A 7 47.71 -43.05 6.99
C LYS A 7 46.83 -42.16 6.12
N PHE A 8 45.56 -42.49 6.01
CA PHE A 8 44.55 -41.57 5.45
C PHE A 8 44.13 -40.62 6.58
N ILE A 9 44.45 -39.35 6.44
CA ILE A 9 43.88 -38.26 7.25
C ILE A 9 42.60 -37.84 6.55
N GLY A 10 41.46 -38.24 7.08
CA GLY A 10 40.16 -37.75 6.65
C GLY A 10 39.92 -36.33 7.16
N LEU A 11 39.98 -35.37 6.24
CA LEU A 11 39.61 -33.98 6.51
C LEU A 11 38.06 -33.91 6.54
N LEU A 12 37.49 -33.80 7.71
CA LEU A 12 36.03 -33.58 7.89
C LEU A 12 35.75 -32.10 7.60
N LEU A 13 35.31 -31.80 6.39
CA LEU A 13 34.77 -30.50 6.02
C LEU A 13 33.37 -30.38 6.64
N VAL A 14 33.27 -29.72 7.78
CA VAL A 14 32.00 -29.25 8.32
C VAL A 14 31.55 -28.06 7.47
N ALA A 15 30.70 -28.31 6.50
CA ALA A 15 29.99 -27.26 5.80
C ALA A 15 28.98 -26.63 6.77
N VAL A 16 29.37 -25.52 7.39
CA VAL A 16 28.42 -24.63 8.07
C VAL A 16 27.57 -24.00 6.98
N ALA A 17 26.41 -24.58 6.72
CA ALA A 17 25.37 -23.91 5.94
C ALA A 17 24.90 -22.69 6.75
N VAL A 18 25.53 -21.54 6.50
CA VAL A 18 24.97 -20.25 6.90
C VAL A 18 23.73 -20.10 6.04
N GLY A 19 22.58 -20.51 6.59
CA GLY A 19 21.30 -20.19 6.03
C GLY A 19 21.16 -18.67 6.04
N CYS A 20 21.44 -18.05 4.89
CA CYS A 20 20.95 -16.71 4.62
C CYS A 20 19.42 -16.81 4.61
N THR A 21 18.80 -16.69 5.75
CA THR A 21 17.38 -16.32 5.82
C THR A 21 17.27 -15.00 5.07
N GLN A 22 16.60 -15.01 3.93
CA GLN A 22 16.25 -13.79 3.20
C GLN A 22 15.22 -13.03 4.05
N LEU A 23 15.73 -12.30 5.07
CA LEU A 23 14.95 -11.40 5.89
C LEU A 23 14.21 -10.42 4.98
N GLY A 24 12.89 -10.37 5.08
CA GLY A 24 12.05 -9.40 4.39
C GLY A 24 11.36 -9.87 3.11
N THR A 25 11.53 -11.12 2.66
CA THR A 25 10.87 -11.62 1.45
C THR A 25 9.45 -12.15 1.69
N GLN A 26 9.15 -12.56 2.90
CA GLN A 26 7.84 -13.06 3.33
C GLN A 26 7.16 -12.06 4.27
N PRO A 27 5.81 -12.05 4.31
CA PRO A 27 5.09 -11.28 5.32
C PRO A 27 5.54 -11.68 6.73
N PRO A 28 5.61 -10.74 7.68
CA PRO A 28 5.93 -11.06 9.05
C PRO A 28 4.87 -12.00 9.63
N GLU A 29 5.32 -12.99 10.36
CA GLU A 29 4.42 -13.95 11.02
C GLU A 29 3.74 -13.31 12.23
N ILE A 30 2.49 -13.69 12.46
CA ILE A 30 1.77 -13.34 13.68
C ILE A 30 2.15 -14.38 14.76
N THR A 31 2.78 -13.90 15.82
CA THR A 31 3.12 -14.74 16.98
C THR A 31 2.16 -14.50 18.13
N ASN A 32 1.89 -15.54 18.93
CA ASN A 32 1.08 -15.39 20.14
C ASN A 32 1.99 -15.20 21.34
N ILE A 33 1.90 -14.03 21.99
CA ILE A 33 2.65 -13.69 23.19
C ILE A 33 1.66 -13.22 24.25
N ASN A 34 1.67 -13.88 25.40
CA ASN A 34 0.80 -13.52 26.54
C ASN A 34 -0.69 -13.34 26.18
N GLY A 35 -1.22 -14.14 25.25
CA GLY A 35 -2.61 -14.05 24.81
C GLY A 35 -2.90 -12.95 23.78
N SER A 36 -1.89 -12.23 23.31
CA SER A 36 -1.97 -11.26 22.23
C SER A 36 -1.37 -11.82 20.95
N GLN A 37 -1.92 -11.46 19.81
CA GLN A 37 -1.34 -11.67 18.50
C GLN A 37 -0.40 -10.52 18.18
N VAL A 38 0.84 -10.79 17.83
CA VAL A 38 1.91 -9.80 17.68
C VAL A 38 2.54 -9.89 16.31
N LEU A 39 2.61 -8.78 15.60
CA LEU A 39 3.44 -8.61 14.42
C LEU A 39 4.82 -8.06 14.84
N ASN A 40 5.87 -8.75 14.41
CA ASN A 40 7.25 -8.37 14.72
C ASN A 40 7.62 -7.06 13.99
N GLY A 41 7.96 -6.02 14.76
CA GLY A 41 8.23 -4.69 14.22
C GLY A 41 9.46 -4.62 13.29
N PRO A 42 10.64 -5.13 13.67
CA PRO A 42 11.82 -5.22 12.80
C PRO A 42 11.55 -5.98 11.50
N GLU A 43 10.87 -7.13 11.56
CA GLU A 43 10.52 -7.92 10.38
C GLU A 43 9.53 -7.18 9.47
N THR A 44 8.56 -6.48 10.08
CA THR A 44 7.61 -5.64 9.35
C THR A 44 8.33 -4.52 8.59
N ALA A 45 9.26 -3.82 9.23
CA ALA A 45 10.04 -2.76 8.57
C ALA A 45 10.90 -3.32 7.40
N ALA A 46 11.53 -4.48 7.60
CA ALA A 46 12.32 -5.15 6.57
C ALA A 46 11.43 -5.61 5.39
N TYR A 47 10.26 -6.14 5.68
CA TYR A 47 9.29 -6.55 4.67
C TYR A 47 8.78 -5.37 3.84
N LEU A 48 8.40 -4.26 4.48
CA LEU A 48 7.97 -3.04 3.79
C LEU A 48 9.07 -2.47 2.90
N THR A 49 10.32 -2.48 3.37
CA THR A 49 11.48 -2.05 2.58
C THR A 49 11.67 -2.93 1.34
N THR A 50 11.47 -4.24 1.49
CA THR A 50 11.54 -5.20 0.39
C THR A 50 10.42 -4.98 -0.61
N LEU A 51 9.18 -4.84 -0.16
CA LEU A 51 8.02 -4.55 -1.03
C LEU A 51 8.21 -3.25 -1.81
N TYR A 52 8.64 -2.19 -1.12
CA TYR A 52 8.90 -0.90 -1.72
C TYR A 52 9.97 -0.96 -2.83
N GLY A 53 11.02 -1.75 -2.62
CA GLY A 53 12.12 -1.89 -3.59
C GLY A 53 11.87 -2.88 -4.72
N ARG A 54 10.84 -3.71 -4.61
CA ARG A 54 10.56 -4.80 -5.55
C ARG A 54 9.80 -4.29 -6.77
N ASN A 55 10.28 -4.58 -7.97
CA ASN A 55 9.52 -4.33 -9.18
C ASN A 55 8.66 -5.54 -9.57
N PHE A 56 7.72 -5.35 -10.51
CA PHE A 56 6.80 -6.41 -10.93
C PHE A 56 7.50 -7.60 -11.60
N ALA A 57 8.64 -7.39 -12.25
CA ALA A 57 9.38 -8.49 -12.87
C ALA A 57 9.95 -9.47 -11.84
N ASN A 58 10.13 -9.00 -10.60
CA ASN A 58 10.65 -9.81 -9.50
C ASN A 58 9.52 -10.43 -8.64
N CYS A 59 8.27 -10.19 -9.01
CA CYS A 59 7.15 -10.89 -8.42
C CYS A 59 7.10 -12.29 -9.04
N HIS A 60 7.53 -13.31 -8.31
CA HIS A 60 7.36 -14.69 -8.75
C HIS A 60 5.88 -15.05 -8.65
N HIS A 61 5.22 -15.06 -9.78
CA HIS A 61 3.77 -15.25 -9.83
C HIS A 61 3.39 -16.70 -9.97
N SER A 62 2.62 -17.16 -9.03
CA SER A 62 1.39 -17.80 -9.46
C SER A 62 0.51 -16.72 -10.11
N GLU A 63 -0.11 -16.97 -11.23
CA GLU A 63 -1.01 -16.06 -11.96
C GLU A 63 -2.17 -15.50 -11.10
N SER A 64 -2.24 -15.88 -9.84
CA SER A 64 -3.26 -15.58 -8.85
C SER A 64 -2.93 -14.41 -7.91
N GLN A 65 -1.71 -13.85 -7.93
CA GLN A 65 -1.38 -12.73 -7.04
C GLN A 65 -1.45 -11.38 -7.76
N PRO A 66 -2.27 -10.45 -7.26
CA PRO A 66 -2.30 -9.09 -7.79
C PRO A 66 -0.93 -8.42 -7.70
N ALA A 67 -0.60 -7.63 -8.72
CA ALA A 67 0.70 -6.97 -8.80
C ALA A 67 1.00 -6.04 -7.60
N PHE A 68 -0.02 -5.40 -7.05
CA PHE A 68 0.11 -4.50 -5.89
C PHE A 68 0.35 -5.24 -4.55
N LEU A 69 0.24 -6.56 -4.52
CA LEU A 69 0.49 -7.35 -3.33
C LEU A 69 1.92 -7.87 -3.25
N CYS A 70 2.52 -8.10 -4.40
CA CYS A 70 3.88 -8.62 -4.44
C CYS A 70 4.95 -7.53 -4.48
N SER A 71 4.56 -6.29 -4.74
CA SER A 71 5.46 -5.15 -4.95
C SER A 71 4.77 -3.87 -4.49
N GLY A 72 5.55 -2.95 -3.95
CA GLY A 72 5.04 -1.69 -3.43
C GLY A 72 4.29 -1.79 -2.10
N VAL A 73 3.94 -0.64 -1.57
CA VAL A 73 3.30 -0.48 -0.26
C VAL A 73 1.99 0.24 -0.43
N VAL A 74 0.89 -0.45 -0.12
CA VAL A 74 -0.46 0.13 -0.09
C VAL A 74 -0.68 0.75 1.29
N HIS A 75 -1.03 2.01 1.34
CA HIS A 75 -1.21 2.72 2.59
C HIS A 75 -2.33 3.75 2.51
N ARG A 76 -2.91 4.05 3.64
CA ARG A 76 -3.86 5.13 3.84
C ARG A 76 -3.32 6.10 4.86
N LEU A 77 -3.39 7.38 4.53
CA LEU A 77 -3.11 8.44 5.48
C LEU A 77 -4.35 8.80 6.29
N THR A 78 -4.13 8.96 7.56
CA THR A 78 -5.19 9.30 8.52
C THR A 78 -4.70 10.39 9.46
N ILE A 79 -5.65 11.10 10.03
CA ILE A 79 -5.45 11.94 11.21
C ILE A 79 -6.30 11.37 12.33
N LYS A 80 -5.93 11.65 13.56
CA LYS A 80 -6.83 11.42 14.69
C LYS A 80 -8.11 12.22 14.45
N ASP A 81 -9.27 11.58 14.46
CA ASP A 81 -10.53 12.30 14.40
C ASP A 81 -10.74 13.08 15.71
N PRO A 82 -10.67 14.42 15.71
CA PRO A 82 -10.82 15.22 16.91
C PRO A 82 -12.22 15.09 17.54
N ALA A 83 -13.20 14.68 16.76
CA ALA A 83 -14.57 14.49 17.23
C ALA A 83 -14.86 13.04 17.68
N GLU A 84 -13.90 12.12 17.46
CA GLU A 84 -14.03 10.67 17.78
C GLU A 84 -15.32 10.02 17.25
N ARG A 85 -15.85 10.55 16.13
CA ARG A 85 -17.11 10.10 15.55
C ARG A 85 -17.00 8.72 14.91
N TYR A 86 -15.83 8.38 14.43
CA TYR A 86 -15.47 7.07 13.88
C TYR A 86 -13.99 6.80 14.08
N LYS A 87 -13.62 5.54 14.09
CA LYS A 87 -12.20 5.16 14.24
C LYS A 87 -11.45 5.38 12.94
N VAL A 88 -10.17 5.71 13.02
CA VAL A 88 -9.35 5.98 11.82
C VAL A 88 -9.24 4.78 10.87
N TRP A 89 -9.41 3.58 11.38
CA TRP A 89 -9.46 2.35 10.59
C TRP A 89 -10.87 1.99 10.09
N ASP A 90 -11.90 2.70 10.50
CA ASP A 90 -13.23 2.52 9.96
C ASP A 90 -13.43 3.38 8.70
N PRO A 91 -14.23 2.91 7.74
CA PRO A 91 -14.58 3.75 6.61
C PRO A 91 -15.43 4.94 7.09
N SER A 92 -15.09 6.13 6.62
CA SER A 92 -15.90 7.31 6.87
C SER A 92 -17.27 7.19 6.16
N PRO A 93 -18.29 7.95 6.58
CA PRO A 93 -19.57 7.99 5.86
C PRO A 93 -19.41 8.30 4.36
N ILE A 94 -18.54 9.23 4.00
CA ILE A 94 -18.24 9.54 2.60
C ILE A 94 -17.61 8.34 1.87
N SER A 95 -16.72 7.58 2.53
CA SER A 95 -16.16 6.36 1.94
C SER A 95 -17.24 5.30 1.71
N LEU A 96 -18.20 5.18 2.61
CA LEU A 96 -19.34 4.26 2.44
C LEU A 96 -20.24 4.69 1.27
N GLU A 97 -20.55 5.98 1.16
CA GLU A 97 -21.31 6.54 0.04
C GLU A 97 -20.60 6.31 -1.29
N ASN A 98 -19.30 6.47 -1.33
CA ASN A 98 -18.47 6.27 -2.53
C ASN A 98 -18.20 4.77 -2.83
N GLY A 99 -18.66 3.86 -2.00
CA GLY A 99 -18.47 2.42 -2.17
C GLY A 99 -17.04 1.93 -1.95
N GLY A 100 -16.15 2.78 -1.45
CA GLY A 100 -14.77 2.43 -1.20
C GLY A 100 -13.98 3.47 -0.43
N VAL A 101 -12.83 3.05 0.05
CA VAL A 101 -11.89 3.85 0.82
C VAL A 101 -10.69 4.17 -0.05
N SER A 102 -10.25 5.43 -0.03
CA SER A 102 -9.05 5.89 -0.74
C SER A 102 -7.79 5.42 -0.03
N PHE A 103 -6.89 4.84 -0.80
CA PHE A 103 -5.53 4.45 -0.43
C PHE A 103 -4.55 5.00 -1.45
N SER A 104 -3.28 5.04 -1.08
CA SER A 104 -2.18 5.33 -2.00
C SER A 104 -1.26 4.12 -2.13
N TYR A 105 -0.53 4.08 -3.22
CA TYR A 105 0.45 3.04 -3.50
C TYR A 105 1.81 3.65 -3.75
N MET A 106 2.81 3.23 -3.00
CA MET A 106 4.17 3.72 -3.10
C MET A 106 5.15 2.59 -3.44
N ARG A 107 6.02 2.86 -4.40
CA ARG A 107 7.14 1.99 -4.79
C ARG A 107 8.32 2.86 -5.19
N ALA A 108 9.52 2.29 -5.24
CA ALA A 108 10.75 3.03 -5.52
C ALA A 108 10.74 3.82 -6.85
N ASP A 109 9.94 3.39 -7.82
CA ASP A 109 9.75 4.07 -9.13
C ASP A 109 8.43 4.83 -9.24
N THR A 110 7.64 4.88 -8.17
CA THR A 110 6.38 5.63 -8.09
C THR A 110 6.33 6.47 -6.81
N ASN A 111 7.45 7.09 -6.49
CA ASN A 111 7.57 7.96 -5.33
C ASN A 111 6.71 9.22 -5.44
N PHE A 112 6.34 9.72 -4.27
CA PHE A 112 5.76 11.04 -4.09
C PHE A 112 6.19 11.60 -2.73
N SER A 113 6.13 12.93 -2.61
CA SER A 113 6.57 13.63 -1.41
C SER A 113 5.43 14.14 -0.55
N HIS A 114 4.26 14.35 -1.15
CA HIS A 114 3.10 14.89 -0.45
C HIS A 114 2.05 13.81 -0.22
N PHE A 115 1.77 13.57 1.02
CA PHE A 115 0.86 12.52 1.46
C PHE A 115 -0.56 13.03 1.78
N GLY A 116 -0.89 14.21 1.26
CA GLY A 116 -2.21 14.81 1.41
C GLY A 116 -2.37 15.68 2.67
N GLY A 117 -2.57 16.98 2.49
CA GLY A 117 -3.00 17.95 3.48
C GLY A 117 -2.29 17.89 4.83
N ALA A 118 -3.07 17.82 5.90
CA ALA A 118 -2.59 17.74 7.29
C ALA A 118 -2.29 16.31 7.77
N TYR A 119 -2.35 15.32 6.90
CA TYR A 119 -2.16 13.92 7.28
C TYR A 119 -0.68 13.61 7.55
N GLN A 120 -0.40 13.11 8.73
CA GLN A 120 0.97 12.88 9.23
C GLN A 120 1.20 11.44 9.69
N ASN A 121 0.17 10.65 9.78
CA ASN A 121 0.22 9.24 10.13
C ASN A 121 -0.78 8.44 9.31
N GLY A 122 -0.75 7.12 9.44
CA GLY A 122 -1.68 6.26 8.74
C GLY A 122 -1.52 4.80 9.12
N TYR A 123 -2.05 3.93 8.29
CA TYR A 123 -1.86 2.50 8.41
C TYR A 123 -1.57 1.89 7.06
N ILE A 124 -0.79 0.84 7.06
CA ILE A 124 -0.42 0.07 5.88
C ILE A 124 -1.28 -1.16 5.86
N VAL A 125 -2.06 -1.31 4.81
CA VAL A 125 -2.89 -2.48 4.61
C VAL A 125 -2.02 -3.64 4.14
N TYR A 126 -2.20 -4.73 4.81
CA TYR A 126 -1.56 -5.98 4.51
C TYR A 126 -2.58 -6.90 3.81
N PRO A 127 -2.30 -7.36 2.61
CA PRO A 127 -3.23 -8.21 1.90
C PRO A 127 -3.18 -9.62 2.47
N VAL A 128 -4.26 -10.06 3.04
CA VAL A 128 -4.45 -11.47 3.39
C VAL A 128 -5.01 -12.18 2.17
N LEU A 129 -4.14 -12.85 1.44
CA LEU A 129 -4.52 -13.61 0.24
C LEU A 129 -5.22 -14.93 0.56
N GLU A 130 -4.99 -15.48 1.73
CA GLU A 130 -5.48 -16.79 2.16
C GLU A 130 -6.32 -16.69 3.45
N ALA A 131 -7.22 -15.72 3.48
CA ALA A 131 -8.21 -15.74 4.55
C ALA A 131 -9.27 -16.81 4.24
N PRO A 132 -9.76 -17.53 5.28
CA PRO A 132 -10.98 -18.32 5.14
C PRO A 132 -12.09 -17.50 4.50
N ALA A 133 -13.02 -18.15 3.81
CA ALA A 133 -14.07 -17.49 3.01
C ALA A 133 -14.95 -16.45 3.77
N ASP A 134 -14.87 -16.46 5.09
CA ASP A 134 -15.54 -15.56 6.03
C ASP A 134 -14.70 -14.33 6.44
N LYS A 135 -13.43 -14.25 6.00
CA LYS A 135 -12.55 -13.13 6.31
C LYS A 135 -12.43 -12.18 5.13
N ILE A 136 -12.23 -10.93 5.45
CA ILE A 136 -12.31 -9.80 4.54
C ILE A 136 -11.42 -9.98 3.32
N HIS A 137 -12.07 -9.98 2.19
CA HIS A 137 -11.43 -9.80 0.91
C HIS A 137 -11.33 -8.29 0.65
N LEU A 138 -10.11 -7.75 0.62
CA LEU A 138 -9.91 -6.42 0.08
C LEU A 138 -10.11 -6.49 -1.44
N GLN A 139 -11.13 -5.81 -1.92
CA GLN A 139 -11.40 -5.67 -3.33
C GLN A 139 -10.91 -4.31 -3.79
N TYR A 140 -9.94 -4.31 -4.69
CA TYR A 140 -9.51 -3.08 -5.37
C TYR A 140 -10.43 -2.79 -6.53
N MET A 141 -10.90 -1.55 -6.60
CA MET A 141 -11.90 -1.14 -7.56
C MET A 141 -11.30 -0.41 -8.74
N CYS A 142 -10.52 0.64 -8.47
CA CYS A 142 -9.81 1.39 -9.51
C CYS A 142 -8.53 2.01 -8.99
N SER A 143 -7.65 2.38 -9.94
CA SER A 143 -6.38 3.04 -9.68
C SER A 143 -6.27 4.32 -10.51
N TYR A 144 -6.09 5.45 -9.84
CA TYR A 144 -5.83 6.75 -10.44
C TYR A 144 -4.32 7.00 -10.47
N PRO A 145 -3.72 7.31 -11.63
CA PRO A 145 -2.30 7.67 -11.71
C PRO A 145 -1.90 8.85 -10.85
N MET A 146 -2.81 9.80 -10.66
CA MET A 146 -2.68 10.97 -9.79
C MET A 146 -3.88 11.05 -8.87
N ASP A 147 -3.72 11.64 -7.69
CA ASP A 147 -4.82 11.83 -6.73
C ASP A 147 -6.06 12.45 -7.37
N ALA A 148 -7.21 11.85 -7.12
CA ALA A 148 -8.48 12.31 -7.66
C ALA A 148 -8.85 13.72 -7.19
N TRP A 149 -8.46 14.14 -6.00
CA TRP A 149 -8.69 15.49 -5.48
C TRP A 149 -7.91 16.58 -6.22
N THR A 150 -6.83 16.24 -6.88
CA THR A 150 -5.95 17.20 -7.55
C THR A 150 -6.71 18.12 -8.51
N GLN A 151 -7.89 17.73 -8.97
CA GLN A 151 -8.72 18.52 -9.88
C GLN A 151 -10.23 18.40 -9.59
N SER A 152 -10.61 18.16 -8.37
CA SER A 152 -12.02 18.12 -7.93
C SER A 152 -12.89 17.07 -8.64
N ARG A 153 -12.34 15.87 -8.88
CA ARG A 153 -13.07 14.78 -9.52
C ARG A 153 -13.90 13.98 -8.53
N LEU A 154 -14.82 13.21 -9.07
CA LEU A 154 -15.54 12.20 -8.30
C LEU A 154 -14.60 11.02 -8.01
N GLN A 155 -14.46 10.66 -6.75
CA GLN A 155 -13.60 9.56 -6.28
C GLN A 155 -14.28 8.19 -6.36
N VAL A 156 -15.17 7.97 -7.33
CA VAL A 156 -15.94 6.72 -7.43
C VAL A 156 -15.47 5.88 -8.62
N CYS A 157 -15.39 4.58 -8.41
CA CYS A 157 -15.04 3.63 -9.44
C CYS A 157 -16.29 3.07 -10.12
N GLY A 158 -17.00 3.87 -10.85
CA GLY A 158 -18.17 3.44 -11.58
C GLY A 158 -19.45 4.17 -11.19
N PRO A 159 -20.63 3.65 -11.59
CA PRO A 159 -21.90 4.29 -11.32
C PRO A 159 -22.13 4.44 -9.81
N HIS A 160 -22.40 5.64 -9.40
CA HIS A 160 -22.77 5.98 -8.03
C HIS A 160 -24.28 6.28 -7.96
N ALA A 161 -24.91 6.02 -6.82
CA ALA A 161 -26.34 6.27 -6.64
C ALA A 161 -26.77 7.70 -7.01
N ASN A 162 -25.91 8.69 -6.70
CA ASN A 162 -26.13 10.10 -7.03
C ASN A 162 -25.65 10.47 -8.45
N TYR A 163 -24.90 9.60 -9.12
CA TYR A 163 -24.32 9.85 -10.44
C TYR A 163 -24.37 8.58 -11.31
N PRO A 164 -25.57 8.03 -11.60
CA PRO A 164 -25.71 6.72 -12.22
C PRO A 164 -25.19 6.65 -13.67
N TYR A 165 -25.01 7.81 -14.30
CA TYR A 165 -24.55 7.92 -15.69
C TYR A 165 -23.07 8.31 -15.82
N HIS A 166 -22.39 8.56 -14.72
CA HIS A 166 -21.00 8.97 -14.73
C HIS A 166 -20.13 7.85 -14.22
N SER A 167 -19.24 7.40 -15.05
CA SER A 167 -18.17 6.50 -14.63
C SER A 167 -16.86 7.25 -14.73
N ASN A 168 -16.11 7.23 -13.65
CA ASN A 168 -14.75 7.71 -13.64
C ASN A 168 -13.75 6.64 -14.08
N LEU A 169 -14.23 5.51 -14.57
CA LEU A 169 -13.37 4.46 -15.08
C LEU A 169 -12.92 4.78 -16.51
N CYS A 170 -11.63 4.69 -16.73
CA CYS A 170 -10.98 5.01 -18.00
C CYS A 170 -11.51 4.22 -19.19
N GLN A 171 -11.91 2.98 -18.98
CA GLN A 171 -12.45 2.14 -20.04
C GLN A 171 -13.72 2.70 -20.69
N TYR A 172 -14.56 3.43 -19.97
CA TYR A 172 -15.75 4.07 -20.51
C TYR A 172 -15.43 5.24 -21.43
N HIS A 173 -14.20 5.70 -21.38
CA HIS A 173 -13.67 6.78 -22.22
C HIS A 173 -12.67 6.28 -23.26
N ASN A 174 -12.63 4.96 -23.49
CA ASN A 174 -11.65 4.31 -24.37
C ASN A 174 -10.18 4.59 -24.00
N VAL A 175 -9.92 4.88 -22.74
CA VAL A 175 -8.59 5.06 -22.18
C VAL A 175 -8.19 3.75 -21.49
N THR A 176 -7.37 2.95 -22.17
CA THR A 176 -6.99 1.60 -21.71
C THR A 176 -5.49 1.43 -21.49
N ILE A 177 -4.69 2.38 -21.98
CA ILE A 177 -3.22 2.38 -21.86
C ILE A 177 -2.68 3.72 -21.36
N ALA A 178 -1.47 3.72 -20.86
CA ALA A 178 -0.82 4.87 -20.28
C ALA A 178 -0.71 6.08 -21.23
N GLU A 179 -0.40 5.86 -22.51
CA GLU A 179 -0.26 6.91 -23.52
C GLU A 179 -1.59 7.66 -23.71
N GLN A 180 -2.70 6.94 -23.76
CA GLN A 180 -4.02 7.56 -23.87
C GLN A 180 -4.36 8.37 -22.62
N TRP A 181 -4.02 7.86 -21.45
CA TRP A 181 -4.24 8.58 -20.19
C TRP A 181 -3.41 9.88 -20.13
N VAL A 182 -2.14 9.81 -20.51
CA VAL A 182 -1.26 10.99 -20.57
C VAL A 182 -1.80 12.01 -21.58
N TYR A 183 -2.31 11.54 -22.72
CA TYR A 183 -2.91 12.42 -23.72
C TYR A 183 -4.14 13.17 -23.16
N VAL A 184 -5.10 12.47 -22.57
CA VAL A 184 -6.29 13.11 -21.99
C VAL A 184 -5.98 13.97 -20.78
N TRP A 185 -4.91 13.66 -20.05
CA TRP A 185 -4.43 14.51 -18.97
C TRP A 185 -3.85 15.82 -19.45
N THR A 186 -3.06 15.81 -20.51
CA THR A 186 -2.33 16.97 -21.02
C THR A 186 -3.16 17.82 -21.98
N TYR A 187 -4.13 17.23 -22.65
CA TYR A 187 -5.02 17.90 -23.62
C TYR A 187 -6.49 17.71 -23.23
N PRO A 188 -6.95 18.37 -22.18
CA PRO A 188 -8.33 18.27 -21.74
C PRO A 188 -9.29 18.80 -22.80
N ASP A 189 -10.41 18.10 -23.01
CA ASP A 189 -11.52 18.63 -23.79
C ASP A 189 -12.20 19.76 -22.98
N PRO A 190 -12.09 21.03 -23.40
CA PRO A 190 -12.68 22.14 -22.68
C PRO A 190 -14.21 22.13 -22.68
N ASN A 191 -14.82 21.31 -23.54
CA ASN A 191 -16.27 21.19 -23.65
C ASN A 191 -16.81 19.94 -22.91
N ALA A 192 -15.93 19.12 -22.36
CA ALA A 192 -16.38 17.96 -21.58
C ALA A 192 -17.09 18.45 -20.32
N GLN A 193 -18.33 18.04 -20.14
CA GLN A 193 -19.14 18.34 -18.94
C GLN A 193 -18.46 17.87 -17.64
N HIS A 194 -17.62 16.83 -17.77
CA HIS A 194 -16.73 16.35 -16.71
C HIS A 194 -15.38 16.04 -17.37
N PRO A 195 -14.29 16.57 -16.86
CA PRO A 195 -12.99 16.34 -17.45
C PRO A 195 -12.66 14.84 -17.39
N ILE A 196 -12.65 14.20 -18.55
CA ILE A 196 -12.18 12.81 -18.77
C ILE A 196 -10.75 12.62 -18.27
N GLN A 197 -10.03 13.71 -18.12
CA GLN A 197 -8.62 13.86 -17.77
C GLN A 197 -8.16 13.05 -16.57
N GLN A 198 -9.08 12.43 -15.87
CA GLN A 198 -8.75 12.00 -14.53
C GLN A 198 -9.42 10.69 -14.18
N CYS A 199 -9.76 9.92 -15.19
CA CYS A 199 -10.32 8.61 -14.98
C CYS A 199 -9.34 7.69 -14.24
N GLY A 200 -9.86 6.78 -13.43
CA GLY A 200 -9.12 5.69 -12.83
C GLY A 200 -9.18 4.45 -13.70
N PHE A 201 -8.08 3.74 -13.81
CA PHE A 201 -8.07 2.43 -14.46
C PHE A 201 -8.88 1.44 -13.63
N ASP A 202 -9.78 0.69 -14.26
CA ASP A 202 -10.50 -0.40 -13.61
C ASP A 202 -9.53 -1.54 -13.28
N VAL A 203 -9.34 -1.80 -12.01
CA VAL A 203 -8.49 -2.89 -11.52
C VAL A 203 -9.30 -4.02 -10.89
N SER A 204 -10.62 -3.91 -10.94
CA SER A 204 -11.57 -4.94 -10.51
C SER A 204 -11.87 -5.91 -11.64
N ASP A 205 -10.98 -6.76 -12.03
CA ASP A 205 -11.22 -7.72 -13.13
C ASP A 205 -12.37 -8.72 -12.90
N GLY A 206 -13.25 -8.45 -11.95
CA GLY A 206 -14.38 -9.29 -11.55
C GLY A 206 -13.99 -10.50 -10.71
N ARG A 207 -12.72 -10.72 -10.47
CA ARG A 207 -12.18 -11.86 -9.70
C ARG A 207 -11.51 -11.47 -8.40
N ASN A 208 -11.40 -10.18 -8.09
CA ASN A 208 -10.76 -9.63 -6.89
C ASN A 208 -9.26 -9.91 -6.73
N THR A 209 -8.62 -10.56 -7.69
CA THR A 209 -7.29 -11.14 -7.49
C THR A 209 -6.23 -10.62 -8.46
N LEU A 210 -6.63 -10.06 -9.59
CA LEU A 210 -5.70 -9.75 -10.66
C LEU A 210 -5.79 -8.27 -11.03
N ALA A 211 -5.18 -7.39 -10.27
CA ALA A 211 -4.84 -6.06 -10.76
C ALA A 211 -3.79 -6.22 -11.87
N GLY A 212 -4.21 -6.82 -12.95
CA GLY A 212 -3.40 -7.22 -14.06
C GLY A 212 -2.85 -6.04 -14.86
N PRO A 213 -3.03 -6.03 -16.18
CA PRO A 213 -2.51 -4.99 -17.06
C PRO A 213 -2.96 -3.58 -16.66
N ALA A 214 -4.22 -3.39 -16.24
CA ALA A 214 -4.78 -2.09 -15.91
C ALA A 214 -4.04 -1.37 -14.77
N PHE A 215 -3.68 -2.08 -13.70
CA PHE A 215 -2.90 -1.48 -12.62
C PHE A 215 -1.50 -1.06 -13.09
N ARG A 216 -0.85 -1.89 -13.91
CA ARG A 216 0.45 -1.57 -14.50
C ARG A 216 0.36 -0.35 -15.40
N GLU A 217 -0.71 -0.23 -16.20
CA GLU A 217 -0.94 0.94 -17.04
C GLU A 217 -1.18 2.20 -16.21
N SER A 218 -1.86 2.12 -15.08
CA SER A 218 -2.00 3.24 -14.15
C SER A 218 -0.64 3.75 -13.63
N LEU A 219 0.22 2.84 -13.18
CA LEU A 219 1.56 3.22 -12.72
C LEU A 219 2.44 3.73 -13.87
N ARG A 220 2.35 3.10 -15.03
CA ARG A 220 3.07 3.50 -16.24
C ARG A 220 2.63 4.90 -16.73
N ALA A 221 1.34 5.22 -16.63
CA ALA A 221 0.82 6.53 -17.00
C ALA A 221 1.45 7.66 -16.17
N ARG A 222 1.59 7.45 -14.85
CA ARG A 222 2.26 8.36 -13.95
C ARG A 222 3.74 8.56 -14.34
N ALA A 223 4.47 7.48 -14.54
CA ALA A 223 5.87 7.52 -14.93
C ALA A 223 6.06 8.17 -16.32
N LEU A 224 5.19 7.84 -17.26
CA LEU A 224 5.21 8.39 -18.63
C LEU A 224 4.93 9.91 -18.62
N LEU A 225 3.96 10.36 -17.85
CA LEU A 225 3.67 11.79 -17.69
C LEU A 225 4.90 12.56 -17.22
N ALA A 226 5.59 12.07 -16.18
CA ALA A 226 6.80 12.70 -15.68
C ALA A 226 7.94 12.69 -16.70
N ALA A 227 8.08 11.62 -17.47
CA ALA A 227 9.16 11.46 -18.44
C ALA A 227 8.96 12.27 -19.73
N THR A 228 7.72 12.38 -20.21
CA THR A 228 7.42 13.00 -21.51
C THR A 228 6.99 14.46 -21.39
N HIS A 229 6.57 14.89 -20.21
CA HIS A 229 6.09 16.24 -19.94
C HIS A 229 6.80 16.83 -18.71
N PRO A 230 7.99 17.38 -18.88
CA PRO A 230 8.82 17.88 -17.77
C PRO A 230 8.11 18.90 -16.85
N ASN A 231 7.17 19.66 -17.38
CA ASN A 231 6.36 20.60 -16.61
C ASN A 231 5.51 19.92 -15.54
N TYR A 232 5.16 18.66 -15.72
CA TYR A 232 4.41 17.86 -14.75
C TYR A 232 5.29 17.01 -13.83
N ALA A 233 6.59 16.91 -14.08
CA ALA A 233 7.48 16.04 -13.29
C ALA A 233 7.47 16.42 -11.80
N GLN A 234 7.45 17.72 -11.48
CA GLN A 234 7.35 18.19 -10.10
C GLN A 234 5.99 17.87 -9.49
N GLN A 235 4.90 18.06 -10.23
CA GLN A 235 3.56 17.70 -9.76
C GLN A 235 3.43 16.20 -9.54
N VAL A 236 3.93 15.38 -10.47
CA VAL A 236 3.95 13.91 -10.33
C VAL A 236 4.71 13.47 -9.08
N PHE A 237 5.81 14.15 -8.74
CA PHE A 237 6.53 13.85 -7.50
C PHE A 237 5.84 14.44 -6.27
N HIS A 238 5.17 15.57 -6.39
CA HIS A 238 4.44 16.16 -5.29
C HIS A 238 3.19 15.36 -4.93
N ASP A 239 2.33 15.06 -5.91
CA ASP A 239 1.03 14.45 -5.67
C ASP A 239 1.12 12.93 -5.60
N HIS A 240 0.39 12.31 -4.68
CA HIS A 240 0.28 10.85 -4.61
C HIS A 240 -0.65 10.30 -5.71
N ASN A 241 -0.62 9.00 -5.90
CA ASN A 241 -1.62 8.27 -6.66
C ASN A 241 -2.77 7.85 -5.74
N GLU A 242 -3.87 7.38 -6.31
CA GLU A 242 -5.00 6.94 -5.51
C GLU A 242 -5.49 5.57 -5.96
N MET A 243 -5.83 4.74 -4.98
CA MET A 243 -6.49 3.46 -5.18
C MET A 243 -7.77 3.43 -4.36
N ILE A 244 -8.89 3.05 -4.98
CA ILE A 244 -10.12 2.84 -4.24
C ILE A 244 -10.26 1.37 -3.89
N VAL A 245 -10.42 1.13 -2.59
CA VAL A 245 -10.58 -0.21 -2.01
C VAL A 245 -11.98 -0.35 -1.48
N LYS A 246 -12.68 -1.41 -1.83
CA LYS A 246 -14.02 -1.70 -1.31
C LYS A 246 -13.98 -1.74 0.21
N THR A 247 -14.97 -1.13 0.82
CA THR A 247 -15.02 -0.99 2.27
C THR A 247 -15.25 -2.34 2.96
N TRP A 248 -14.64 -2.47 4.11
CA TRP A 248 -14.91 -3.53 5.09
C TRP A 248 -16.07 -3.12 5.99
N THR A 249 -16.53 -4.05 6.82
CA THR A 249 -17.64 -3.78 7.75
C THR A 249 -17.19 -2.86 8.89
N PRO A 250 -17.83 -1.71 9.10
CA PRO A 250 -17.53 -0.82 10.21
C PRO A 250 -17.69 -1.52 11.57
N GLY A 251 -16.88 -1.12 12.53
CA GLY A 251 -16.94 -1.67 13.89
C GLY A 251 -16.36 -3.08 14.04
N GLN A 252 -15.74 -3.63 13.00
CA GLN A 252 -15.04 -4.92 13.01
C GLN A 252 -13.53 -4.75 12.78
N PRO A 253 -12.79 -4.18 13.74
CA PRO A 253 -11.37 -3.84 13.54
C PRO A 253 -10.50 -5.05 13.20
N ASN A 254 -10.80 -6.23 13.74
CA ASN A 254 -10.08 -7.47 13.40
C ASN A 254 -10.20 -7.88 11.92
N SER A 255 -11.12 -7.28 11.23
CA SER A 255 -11.40 -7.59 9.83
C SER A 255 -10.54 -6.76 8.86
N LEU A 256 -9.87 -5.72 9.34
CA LEU A 256 -8.96 -4.92 8.55
C LEU A 256 -7.52 -5.47 8.71
N PRO A 257 -6.90 -5.96 7.64
CA PRO A 257 -5.55 -6.51 7.70
C PRO A 257 -4.49 -5.39 7.77
N ILE A 258 -4.30 -4.80 8.94
CA ILE A 258 -3.27 -3.77 9.16
C ILE A 258 -1.93 -4.46 9.41
N LEU A 259 -0.93 -4.14 8.58
CA LEU A 259 0.45 -4.61 8.74
C LEU A 259 1.25 -3.70 9.68
N ALA A 260 1.02 -2.40 9.63
CA ALA A 260 1.68 -1.41 10.48
C ALA A 260 0.83 -0.15 10.60
N PHE A 261 0.90 0.51 11.74
CA PHE A 261 0.70 1.95 11.81
C PHE A 261 1.99 2.63 11.40
N PHE A 262 1.91 3.80 10.81
CA PHE A 262 3.12 4.55 10.46
C PHE A 262 2.93 6.04 10.73
N TYR A 263 4.03 6.75 10.82
CA TYR A 263 4.04 8.19 10.81
C TYR A 263 5.16 8.69 9.89
N ILE A 264 4.96 9.90 9.36
CA ILE A 264 5.93 10.52 8.46
C ILE A 264 6.98 11.25 9.29
N ALA A 265 8.26 10.90 9.08
CA ALA A 265 9.37 11.53 9.76
C ALA A 265 9.42 13.05 9.53
N GLY A 266 9.69 13.81 10.58
CA GLY A 266 9.76 15.28 10.51
C GLY A 266 8.48 16.01 10.93
N TYR A 267 7.37 15.31 11.14
CA TYR A 267 6.13 15.89 11.65
C TYR A 267 5.95 15.60 13.13
N SER A 268 5.81 16.65 13.94
CA SER A 268 5.82 16.56 15.40
C SER A 268 4.64 15.77 15.99
N GLU A 269 3.47 15.87 15.37
CA GLU A 269 2.24 15.25 15.85
C GLU A 269 2.02 13.83 15.31
N GLY A 270 2.66 13.49 14.19
CA GLY A 270 2.43 12.21 13.51
C GLY A 270 2.70 10.99 14.38
N LEU A 271 3.77 11.01 15.18
CA LEU A 271 4.08 9.91 16.10
C LEU A 271 3.04 9.80 17.20
N ALA A 272 2.62 10.91 17.82
CA ALA A 272 1.62 10.90 18.87
C ALA A 272 0.28 10.34 18.38
N ASP A 273 -0.13 10.71 17.18
CA ASP A 273 -1.34 10.21 16.55
C ASP A 273 -1.22 8.71 16.21
N ALA A 274 -0.08 8.27 15.67
CA ALA A 274 0.15 6.86 15.41
C ALA A 274 0.13 6.02 16.71
N GLN A 275 0.68 6.53 17.78
CA GLN A 275 0.65 5.92 19.11
C GLN A 275 -0.77 5.85 19.68
N TYR A 276 -1.55 6.89 19.50
CA TYR A 276 -2.96 6.88 19.87
C TYR A 276 -3.71 5.79 19.09
N ASN A 277 -3.55 5.75 17.77
CA ASN A 277 -4.21 4.78 16.90
C ASN A 277 -3.80 3.34 17.21
N GLN A 278 -2.52 3.09 17.48
CA GLN A 278 -2.02 1.77 17.90
C GLN A 278 -2.74 1.29 19.17
N ARG A 279 -2.81 2.15 20.20
CA ARG A 279 -3.45 1.83 21.47
C ARG A 279 -4.95 1.60 21.33
N ASP A 280 -5.62 2.48 20.58
CA ASP A 280 -7.05 2.39 20.41
C ASP A 280 -7.44 1.14 19.60
N PHE A 281 -6.68 0.80 18.55
CA PHE A 281 -6.87 -0.43 17.79
C PHE A 281 -6.65 -1.68 18.65
N TYR A 282 -5.56 -1.72 19.41
CA TYR A 282 -5.30 -2.80 20.35
C TYR A 282 -6.47 -3.00 21.35
N ASN A 283 -6.99 -1.91 21.91
CA ASN A 283 -8.11 -1.98 22.85
C ASN A 283 -9.39 -2.51 22.19
N SER A 284 -9.57 -2.26 20.91
CA SER A 284 -10.78 -2.61 20.14
C SER A 284 -10.74 -4.01 19.54
N THR A 285 -9.58 -4.68 19.49
CA THR A 285 -9.44 -6.01 18.85
C THR A 285 -9.62 -7.19 19.82
N HIS A 286 -10.20 -8.30 19.30
CA HIS A 286 -10.36 -9.57 20.04
C HIS A 286 -10.13 -10.74 19.06
N PRO A 287 -9.04 -11.57 19.21
CA PRO A 287 -7.97 -11.42 20.19
C PRO A 287 -7.22 -10.09 20.02
N LYS A 288 -6.51 -9.68 21.08
CA LYS A 288 -5.70 -8.47 21.04
C LYS A 288 -4.63 -8.55 19.96
N LEU A 289 -4.53 -7.49 19.14
CA LEU A 289 -3.55 -7.39 18.06
C LEU A 289 -2.53 -6.30 18.39
N VAL A 290 -1.26 -6.67 18.47
CA VAL A 290 -0.14 -5.73 18.60
C VAL A 290 0.43 -5.48 17.21
N ILE A 291 0.09 -4.33 16.65
CA ILE A 291 0.54 -3.88 15.32
C ILE A 291 1.67 -2.85 15.53
N PRO A 292 2.83 -3.00 14.90
CA PRO A 292 3.95 -2.08 15.12
C PRO A 292 3.69 -0.70 14.51
N ILE A 293 4.31 0.32 15.10
CA ILE A 293 4.45 1.64 14.49
C ILE A 293 5.76 1.67 13.73
N ILE A 294 5.71 2.08 12.47
CA ILE A 294 6.86 2.21 11.58
C ILE A 294 7.06 3.69 11.21
N ARG A 295 8.28 4.17 11.35
CA ARG A 295 8.67 5.48 10.86
C ARG A 295 8.87 5.43 9.36
N LEU A 296 8.11 6.22 8.60
CA LEU A 296 8.29 6.43 7.16
C LEU A 296 9.07 7.73 6.95
N THR A 297 10.25 7.62 6.35
CA THR A 297 10.97 8.78 5.83
C THR A 297 10.75 8.83 4.32
N PRO A 298 10.01 9.84 3.81
CA PRO A 298 9.72 9.97 2.38
C PRO A 298 10.98 10.17 1.54
N ALA A 299 10.88 9.80 0.26
CA ALA A 299 11.89 10.20 -0.71
C ALA A 299 11.92 11.73 -0.84
N THR A 300 13.09 12.30 -1.08
CA THR A 300 13.28 13.75 -1.26
C THR A 300 13.30 14.17 -2.74
N SER A 301 13.23 13.21 -3.63
CA SER A 301 13.16 13.42 -5.08
C SER A 301 12.46 12.24 -5.75
N LEU A 302 12.04 12.41 -7.01
CA LEU A 302 11.40 11.35 -7.80
C LEU A 302 12.24 10.06 -7.85
N ASN A 303 13.56 10.21 -7.97
CA ASN A 303 14.53 9.11 -8.02
C ASN A 303 15.16 8.78 -6.65
N GLY A 304 14.69 9.44 -5.59
CA GLY A 304 15.11 9.17 -4.22
C GLY A 304 14.51 7.86 -3.70
N ARG A 305 14.82 7.53 -2.47
CA ARG A 305 14.26 6.34 -1.81
C ARG A 305 13.62 6.74 -0.49
N ALA A 306 12.42 6.24 -0.27
CA ALA A 306 11.81 6.23 1.06
C ALA A 306 12.43 5.13 1.93
N SER A 307 12.31 5.26 3.23
CA SER A 307 12.75 4.23 4.18
C SER A 307 11.70 3.96 5.25
N PHE A 308 11.67 2.72 5.71
CA PHE A 308 10.78 2.22 6.75
C PHE A 308 11.64 1.76 7.93
N THR A 309 11.43 2.36 9.10
CA THR A 309 12.25 2.09 10.28
C THR A 309 11.38 1.75 11.47
N TYR A 310 11.66 0.63 12.12
CA TYR A 310 11.08 0.31 13.42
C TYR A 310 11.93 0.91 14.52
N VAL A 311 11.28 1.54 15.51
CA VAL A 311 11.93 2.11 16.69
C VAL A 311 11.18 1.63 17.93
N GLU A 312 11.84 0.80 18.72
CA GLU A 312 11.25 0.17 19.92
C GLU A 312 10.71 1.19 20.94
N ALA A 313 11.43 2.30 21.13
CA ALA A 313 11.04 3.34 22.08
C ALA A 313 9.78 4.11 21.67
N GLU A 314 9.34 4.00 20.42
CA GLU A 314 8.15 4.67 19.88
C GLU A 314 6.87 3.84 20.05
N GLN A 315 7.00 2.56 20.43
CA GLN A 315 5.86 1.68 20.62
C GLN A 315 5.16 1.93 21.97
N VAL A 316 3.84 2.10 21.97
CA VAL A 316 3.06 2.30 23.20
C VAL A 316 2.28 1.06 23.62
N VAL A 317 2.12 0.10 22.73
CA VAL A 317 1.60 -1.23 23.01
C VAL A 317 2.74 -2.21 22.80
N LYS A 318 3.04 -2.97 23.84
CA LYS A 318 4.06 -4.02 23.83
C LYS A 318 3.42 -5.35 24.20
N PRO A 319 3.92 -6.46 23.67
CA PRO A 319 3.44 -7.81 24.00
C PRO A 319 3.63 -8.18 25.46
#